data_8a5ac7709fa64f7e963d18d802574a73
#
_entry.id   8a5ac7709fa64f7e963d18d802574a73
#
_cell.length_a   1.000
_cell.length_b   1.000
_cell.length_c   1.000
_cell.angle_alpha   90.00
_cell.angle_beta   90.00
_cell.angle_gamma   90.00
#
_symmetry.space_group_name_H-M   'P 1'
#
loop_
_entity.id
_entity.type
_entity.pdbx_description
1 polymer ?
#
loop_
_entity_poly.entity_id
_entity_poly.type
_entity_poly.pdbx_seq_one_letter_code
_entity_poly.pdbx_strand_id
1 'polypeptide(L)'
;MDLKSLGYEVRESRIEGILREIKEEIGKKDIRFIKLSDIHGRDIYINTNEIISIQEDSEDIDKGTITNITARWGMLLVLATPEEVLEAIKKA
;
A
#
# COMPACT_ATOMS: atom_id res chain seq x y z
N MET A 1 28.66 -5.74 -4.32
CA MET A 1 27.51 -6.31 -3.88
C MET A 1 27.41 -7.75 -4.29
N ASP A 2 26.87 -8.50 -3.49
CA ASP A 2 26.84 -9.84 -3.71
C ASP A 2 25.54 -10.23 -4.27
N LEU A 3 25.51 -10.53 -5.48
CA LEU A 3 24.32 -10.92 -6.08
C LEU A 3 23.68 -12.04 -5.46
N LYS A 4 24.41 -12.87 -4.92
CA LYS A 4 23.83 -13.98 -4.38
C LYS A 4 23.07 -13.59 -3.23
N SER A 5 23.55 -12.78 -2.44
CA SER A 5 22.84 -12.47 -1.27
C SER A 5 21.54 -11.82 -1.66
N LEU A 6 21.44 -11.34 -2.83
CA LEU A 6 20.22 -10.76 -3.21
C LEU A 6 19.32 -11.76 -3.79
N GLY A 7 19.85 -12.54 -4.57
CA GLY A 7 19.06 -13.40 -5.33
C GLY A 7 18.36 -14.46 -4.63
N TYR A 8 18.98 -15.05 -3.69
CA TYR A 8 18.28 -16.11 -3.17
C TYR A 8 17.66 -15.91 -1.92
N GLU A 9 18.01 -14.95 -1.29
CA GLU A 9 17.45 -14.76 -0.06
C GLU A 9 16.06 -14.54 -0.18
N VAL A 10 15.64 -14.03 -1.21
CA VAL A 10 14.30 -13.70 -1.30
C VAL A 10 13.38 -14.75 -1.52
N ARG A 11 13.81 -15.90 -1.71
CA ARG A 11 12.85 -16.81 -2.02
C ARG A 11 11.89 -17.12 -1.04
N GLU A 12 12.11 -17.05 0.13
CA GLU A 12 11.18 -17.55 0.97
C GLU A 12 10.10 -16.59 1.12
N SER A 13 9.95 -15.76 1.84
CA SER A 13 8.79 -14.96 2.01
C SER A 13 8.86 -13.77 1.15
N ARG A 14 8.43 -13.90 -0.06
CA ARG A 14 8.54 -12.94 -0.98
C ARG A 14 8.12 -11.60 -0.61
N ILE A 15 6.90 -11.38 -0.31
CA ILE A 15 6.40 -10.07 0.00
C ILE A 15 7.03 -9.45 1.21
N GLU A 16 7.12 -10.21 2.28
CA GLU A 16 7.72 -9.68 3.47
C GLU A 16 9.18 -9.35 3.27
N GLY A 17 9.88 -10.18 2.53
CA GLY A 17 11.27 -9.92 2.28
C GLY A 17 11.48 -8.65 1.48
N ILE A 18 10.64 -8.44 0.49
CA ILE A 18 10.78 -7.27 -0.35
C ILE A 18 10.48 -6.00 0.45
N LEU A 19 9.44 -6.02 1.27
CA LEU A 19 9.12 -4.86 2.06
C LEU A 19 10.24 -4.55 3.05
N ARG A 20 10.83 -5.57 3.64
CA ARG A 20 11.88 -5.35 4.59
C ARG A 20 13.11 -4.79 3.91
N GLU A 21 13.44 -5.31 2.74
CA GLU A 21 14.57 -4.82 2.02
C GLU A 21 14.43 -3.37 1.62
N ILE A 22 13.26 -2.98 1.18
CA ILE A 22 13.04 -1.60 0.83
C ILE A 22 13.26 -0.72 2.03
N LYS A 23 12.75 -1.11 3.18
CA LYS A 23 12.93 -0.32 4.36
C LYS A 23 14.39 -0.22 4.79
N GLU A 24 15.10 -1.29 4.66
CA GLU A 24 16.47 -1.27 5.06
C GLU A 24 17.38 -0.52 4.12
N GLU A 25 17.16 -0.70 2.85
CA GLU A 25 17.94 -0.05 1.86
C GLU A 25 17.76 1.43 1.85
N ILE A 26 16.55 1.88 1.91
CA ILE A 26 16.27 3.26 1.90
C ILE A 26 16.01 3.70 3.27
N GLY A 27 16.44 2.95 4.21
CA GLY A 27 16.05 3.10 5.56
C GLY A 27 16.12 4.44 6.20
N LYS A 28 16.82 5.32 5.63
CA LYS A 28 16.86 6.61 6.22
C LYS A 28 15.62 7.35 5.87
N LYS A 29 14.89 6.93 4.85
CA LYS A 29 13.69 7.59 4.50
C LYS A 29 12.56 6.95 5.23
N ASP A 30 11.58 7.72 5.55
CA ASP A 30 10.46 7.22 6.30
C ASP A 30 9.47 6.57 5.35
N ILE A 31 9.68 5.32 5.03
CA ILE A 31 8.80 4.62 4.13
C ILE A 31 7.72 3.93 4.93
N ARG A 32 6.48 4.18 4.60
CA ARG A 32 5.36 3.60 5.30
C ARG A 32 4.40 2.95 4.33
N PHE A 33 3.95 1.78 4.67
CA PHE A 33 2.97 1.09 3.85
C PHE A 33 1.70 0.93 4.66
N ILE A 34 0.55 1.07 4.00
CA ILE A 34 -0.72 0.79 4.64
C ILE A 34 -1.36 -0.37 3.90
N LYS A 35 -2.20 -1.11 4.60
CA LYS A 35 -2.89 -2.24 4.04
C LYS A 35 -4.36 -1.87 3.90
N LEU A 36 -4.90 -2.06 2.72
CA LEU A 36 -6.31 -1.77 2.47
C LEU A 36 -6.89 -2.91 1.64
N SER A 37 -8.20 -2.93 1.49
CA SER A 37 -8.84 -3.93 0.67
C SER A 37 -9.30 -3.25 -0.61
N ASP A 38 -9.09 -3.88 -1.75
CA ASP A 38 -9.58 -3.32 -2.99
C ASP A 38 -11.06 -3.68 -3.15
N ILE A 39 -11.66 -3.28 -4.25
CA ILE A 39 -13.10 -3.50 -4.43
C ILE A 39 -13.45 -4.97 -4.62
N HIS A 40 -12.47 -5.82 -4.77
CA HIS A 40 -12.72 -7.24 -4.89
C HIS A 40 -12.41 -7.95 -3.58
N GLY A 41 -12.12 -7.21 -2.54
CA GLY A 41 -11.84 -7.81 -1.24
C GLY A 41 -10.42 -8.31 -1.06
N ARG A 42 -9.53 -7.99 -1.97
CA ARG A 42 -8.14 -8.46 -1.84
C ARG A 42 -7.32 -7.44 -1.06
N ASP A 43 -6.37 -7.95 -0.29
CA ASP A 43 -5.51 -7.06 0.47
C ASP A 43 -4.47 -6.42 -0.44
N ILE A 44 -4.30 -5.13 -0.30
CA ILE A 44 -3.29 -4.43 -1.08
C ILE A 44 -2.46 -3.60 -0.14
N TYR A 45 -1.21 -3.39 -0.49
CA TYR A 45 -0.29 -2.59 0.31
C TYR A 45 0.15 -1.39 -0.51
N ILE A 46 0.02 -0.21 0.06
CA ILE A 46 0.30 1.03 -0.66
C ILE A 46 1.36 1.82 0.09
N ASN A 47 2.35 2.31 -0.64
CA ASN A 47 3.36 3.18 -0.06
C ASN A 47 2.74 4.55 0.08
N THR A 48 2.62 5.03 1.30
CA THR A 48 1.93 6.30 1.54
C THR A 48 2.62 7.48 0.86
N ASN A 49 3.91 7.36 0.61
CA ASN A 49 4.62 8.45 -0.03
C ASN A 49 4.28 8.60 -1.51
N GLU A 50 3.61 7.61 -2.07
CA GLU A 50 3.23 7.68 -3.46
C GLU A 50 1.83 8.24 -3.64
N ILE A 51 1.11 8.45 -2.57
CA ILE A 51 -0.28 8.89 -2.67
C ILE A 51 -0.34 10.38 -2.96
N ILE A 52 -1.09 10.74 -3.98
CA ILE A 52 -1.25 12.12 -4.36
C ILE A 52 -2.57 12.68 -3.85
N SER A 53 -3.65 11.92 -3.99
CA SER A 53 -4.93 12.40 -3.51
C SER A 53 -5.84 11.25 -3.12
N ILE A 54 -6.80 11.53 -2.28
CA ILE A 54 -7.75 10.56 -1.78
C ILE A 54 -9.10 11.24 -1.83
N GLN A 55 -10.06 10.60 -2.51
CA GLN A 55 -11.40 11.18 -2.55
C GLN A 55 -12.45 10.10 -2.66
N GLU A 56 -13.62 10.40 -2.14
CA GLU A 56 -14.69 9.45 -2.19
C GLU A 56 -15.14 9.29 -3.62
N ASP A 57 -15.32 8.07 -4.07
CA ASP A 57 -15.75 7.82 -5.43
C ASP A 57 -17.23 7.54 -5.49
N SER A 58 -17.69 6.58 -4.71
CA SER A 58 -19.10 6.21 -4.76
C SER A 58 -19.44 5.36 -3.55
N GLU A 59 -20.68 5.01 -3.45
CA GLU A 59 -21.13 4.12 -2.40
C GLU A 59 -21.79 2.92 -3.03
N ASP A 60 -21.41 1.75 -2.58
CA ASP A 60 -21.98 0.53 -3.08
C ASP A 60 -22.92 0.02 -2.00
N ILE A 61 -24.13 -0.31 -2.38
CA ILE A 61 -25.12 -0.77 -1.43
C ILE A 61 -24.64 -1.96 -0.63
N ASP A 62 -23.97 -2.87 -1.24
CA ASP A 62 -23.51 -4.06 -0.54
C ASP A 62 -22.14 -3.92 0.09
N LYS A 63 -21.28 -3.15 -0.48
CA LYS A 63 -19.89 -3.09 -0.04
C LYS A 63 -19.51 -1.85 0.76
N GLY A 64 -20.33 -0.83 0.68
CA GLY A 64 -20.04 0.39 1.44
C GLY A 64 -19.34 1.44 0.59
N THR A 65 -18.65 2.33 1.24
CA THR A 65 -18.01 3.45 0.55
C THR A 65 -16.80 3.00 -0.22
N ILE A 66 -16.68 3.49 -1.44
CA ILE A 66 -15.53 3.21 -2.27
C ILE A 66 -14.76 4.51 -2.42
N THR A 67 -13.49 4.47 -2.13
CA THR A 67 -12.62 5.65 -2.19
C THR A 67 -11.61 5.47 -3.30
N ASN A 68 -11.36 6.56 -4.01
CA ASN A 68 -10.38 6.54 -5.09
C ASN A 68 -9.09 7.13 -4.56
N ILE A 69 -8.01 6.37 -4.66
CA ILE A 69 -6.70 6.82 -4.26
C ILE A 69 -5.91 7.02 -5.54
N THR A 70 -5.46 8.25 -5.76
CA THR A 70 -4.62 8.55 -6.90
C THR A 70 -3.18 8.56 -6.42
N ALA A 71 -2.36 7.80 -7.07
CA ALA A 71 -0.95 7.69 -6.71
C ALA A 71 -0.11 7.90 -7.95
N ARG A 72 1.19 7.96 -7.78
CA ARG A 72 2.06 8.21 -8.91
C ARG A 72 1.95 7.17 -9.98
N TRP A 73 1.60 5.95 -9.60
CA TRP A 73 1.49 4.86 -10.57
C TRP A 73 0.08 4.70 -11.15
N GLY A 74 -0.87 5.51 -10.72
CA GLY A 74 -2.22 5.40 -11.27
C GLY A 74 -3.28 5.57 -10.21
N MET A 75 -4.46 5.04 -10.47
CA MET A 75 -5.57 5.16 -9.54
C MET A 75 -5.98 3.81 -9.03
N LEU A 76 -6.54 3.77 -7.83
CA LEU A 76 -6.94 2.54 -7.22
C LEU A 76 -8.21 2.76 -6.43
N LEU A 77 -9.17 1.86 -6.56
CA LEU A 77 -10.41 1.94 -5.80
C LEU A 77 -10.34 0.99 -4.62
N VAL A 78 -10.63 1.49 -3.44
CA VAL A 78 -10.55 0.68 -2.23
C VAL A 78 -11.85 0.73 -1.47
N LEU A 79 -12.11 -0.31 -0.67
CA LEU A 79 -13.31 -0.39 0.14
C LEU A 79 -13.00 0.23 1.50
N ALA A 80 -13.10 1.53 1.57
CA ALA A 80 -12.84 2.24 2.80
C ALA A 80 -13.32 3.66 2.60
N THR A 81 -13.62 4.36 3.67
CA THR A 81 -13.97 5.77 3.55
C THR A 81 -12.68 6.56 3.45
N PRO A 82 -12.71 7.77 2.93
CA PRO A 82 -11.52 8.59 2.89
C PRO A 82 -10.94 8.79 4.29
N GLU A 83 -11.81 8.88 5.30
CA GLU A 83 -11.35 9.06 6.67
C GLU A 83 -10.60 7.83 7.15
N GLU A 84 -11.07 6.64 6.77
CA GLU A 84 -10.40 5.42 7.16
C GLU A 84 -9.03 5.34 6.52
N VAL A 85 -8.92 5.77 5.27
CA VAL A 85 -7.64 5.77 4.58
C VAL A 85 -6.69 6.74 5.27
N LEU A 86 -7.18 7.93 5.61
CA LEU A 86 -6.35 8.91 6.29
C LEU A 86 -5.89 8.41 7.64
N GLU A 87 -6.79 7.71 8.34
CA GLU A 87 -6.43 7.19 9.65
C GLU A 87 -5.33 6.12 9.51
N ALA A 88 -5.42 5.29 8.48
CA ALA A 88 -4.41 4.28 8.25
C ALA A 88 -3.06 4.93 7.97
N ILE A 89 -3.07 6.02 7.20
CA ILE A 89 -1.85 6.72 6.90
C ILE A 89 -1.25 7.32 8.16
N LYS A 90 -2.06 7.87 9.03
CA LYS A 90 -1.56 8.45 10.25
C LYS A 90 -0.95 7.42 11.17
N LYS A 91 -1.46 6.21 11.16
CA LYS A 91 -0.95 5.19 12.03
C LYS A 91 0.23 4.44 11.44
N ALA A 92 0.52 4.64 10.20
CA ALA A 92 1.58 3.91 9.53
C ALA A 92 2.97 4.29 10.03
#